data_a58bcf0c28c3f4b1f230d16e91ff07b7
#
_entry.id   a58bcf0c28c3f4b1f230d16e91ff07b7
#
_cell.length_a   1.000
_cell.length_b   1.000
_cell.length_c   1.000
_cell.angle_alpha   90.00
_cell.angle_beta   90.00
_cell.angle_gamma   90.00
#
_symmetry.space_group_name_H-M   'P 1'
#
loop_
_entity.id
_entity.type
_entity.pdbx_description
1 polymer ?
#
loop_
_entity_poly.entity_id
_entity_poly.type
_entity_poly.pdbx_seq_one_letter_code
_entity_poly.pdbx_strand_id
1 'polypeptide(L)'
;MKKILALALSLTLALSLCACGGDTTGDTAENTDNQQMETDVVEIPEVEDLTSTDTSTIPGVEDGVLTVGMECAYAPYNWTQTDDSNGAVPIVNNPGSYANGYDVMIAQRICDTYGWKLEIQQISWDGLTPALQAGTIDAVIAGQSMTDERLAEVDMAGPYFYASIVCVTKKDSPVASATGISQLTGTCTAQTGTIWYDTCLPQAAEVADIEIMPQSEDAPAMIMAVESGTVDFICTDIPTAMGACSTYDDLTILDFSDNAEDNFDVSEGDINIGISVLKGNTELKDAIDTVLAPLNGDIFNAIMNEAIAVQPTI
;
A
#
# COMPACT_ATOMS: atom_id res chain seq x y z
N MET A 1 -28.37 -22.39 -31.23
CA MET A 1 -29.48 -22.79 -30.37
C MET A 1 -28.94 -23.78 -29.33
N LYS A 2 -28.68 -23.32 -28.10
CA LYS A 2 -28.73 -24.12 -26.85
C LYS A 2 -28.65 -23.11 -25.71
N LYS A 3 -29.80 -22.88 -25.08
CA LYS A 3 -29.97 -22.06 -23.88
C LYS A 3 -29.45 -22.86 -22.68
N ILE A 4 -28.63 -22.27 -21.85
CA ILE A 4 -28.28 -22.80 -20.52
C ILE A 4 -28.94 -21.92 -19.50
N LEU A 5 -29.72 -22.58 -18.66
CA LEU A 5 -30.64 -22.07 -17.65
C LEU A 5 -29.83 -21.74 -16.37
N ALA A 6 -29.92 -20.52 -15.91
CA ALA A 6 -29.42 -20.12 -14.59
C ALA A 6 -30.40 -20.65 -13.50
N LEU A 7 -29.87 -21.38 -12.55
CA LEU A 7 -30.63 -21.88 -11.39
C LEU A 7 -30.33 -20.97 -10.20
N ALA A 8 -31.29 -20.10 -9.86
CA ALA A 8 -31.26 -19.31 -8.63
C ALA A 8 -31.72 -20.21 -7.46
N LEU A 9 -30.88 -20.38 -6.46
CA LEU A 9 -31.19 -21.07 -5.22
C LEU A 9 -31.54 -20.04 -4.13
N SER A 10 -32.83 -19.81 -3.93
CA SER A 10 -33.36 -18.99 -2.84
C SER A 10 -33.49 -19.87 -1.56
N LEU A 11 -32.72 -19.52 -0.54
CA LEU A 11 -32.80 -20.13 0.79
C LEU A 11 -33.75 -19.29 1.67
N THR A 12 -34.97 -19.74 1.85
CA THR A 12 -35.93 -19.16 2.80
C THR A 12 -35.72 -19.77 4.18
N LEU A 13 -35.31 -18.93 5.15
CA LEU A 13 -35.25 -19.33 6.56
C LEU A 13 -36.60 -19.03 7.23
N ALA A 14 -37.26 -20.08 7.72
CA ALA A 14 -38.55 -19.99 8.41
C ALA A 14 -38.31 -19.66 9.90
N LEU A 15 -38.90 -18.54 10.37
CA LEU A 15 -39.06 -18.26 11.81
C LEU A 15 -40.13 -19.18 12.40
N SER A 16 -39.79 -19.89 13.46
CA SER A 16 -40.77 -20.51 14.36
C SER A 16 -40.84 -19.69 15.65
N LEU A 17 -41.98 -19.00 15.84
CA LEU A 17 -42.39 -18.46 17.14
C LEU A 17 -42.92 -19.62 18.01
N CYS A 18 -42.42 -19.71 19.23
CA CYS A 18 -43.09 -20.45 20.30
C CYS A 18 -43.29 -19.50 21.47
N ALA A 19 -44.54 -19.10 21.68
CA ALA A 19 -44.98 -18.39 22.88
C ALA A 19 -45.46 -19.40 23.91
N CYS A 20 -45.02 -19.27 25.16
CA CYS A 20 -45.85 -19.64 26.31
C CYS A 20 -45.34 -18.89 27.58
N GLY A 21 -46.29 -18.26 28.25
CA GLY A 21 -46.10 -17.34 29.35
C GLY A 21 -45.96 -17.98 30.73
N GLY A 22 -45.72 -17.13 31.73
CA GLY A 22 -45.76 -17.45 33.15
C GLY A 22 -44.90 -16.48 34.00
N ASP A 23 -45.61 -15.73 34.74
CA ASP A 23 -45.44 -14.66 35.71
C ASP A 23 -44.27 -14.75 36.73
N THR A 24 -43.82 -13.58 37.12
CA THR A 24 -43.46 -12.97 38.41
C THR A 24 -41.99 -12.58 38.69
N THR A 25 -41.86 -11.24 38.82
CA THR A 25 -41.06 -10.42 39.75
C THR A 25 -39.55 -10.51 39.79
N GLY A 26 -38.92 -9.32 39.54
CA GLY A 26 -37.70 -8.93 40.22
C GLY A 26 -36.59 -8.37 39.35
N ASP A 27 -36.64 -7.05 39.12
CA ASP A 27 -35.54 -6.06 39.12
C ASP A 27 -34.13 -6.48 38.65
N THR A 28 -33.67 -5.92 37.60
CA THR A 28 -32.52 -5.08 37.31
C THR A 28 -32.22 -5.09 35.79
N ALA A 29 -32.39 -3.93 35.17
CA ALA A 29 -32.05 -3.70 33.79
C ALA A 29 -30.52 -3.63 33.64
N GLU A 30 -29.90 -4.58 32.98
CA GLU A 30 -28.65 -4.37 32.23
C GLU A 30 -29.00 -4.37 30.74
N ASN A 31 -29.07 -3.17 30.24
CA ASN A 31 -29.22 -2.89 28.82
C ASN A 31 -27.83 -3.10 28.16
N THR A 32 -27.53 -4.32 27.74
CA THR A 32 -26.44 -4.60 26.83
C THR A 32 -26.94 -4.24 25.44
N ASP A 33 -26.72 -2.97 25.10
CA ASP A 33 -26.80 -2.47 23.74
C ASP A 33 -25.71 -3.16 22.92
N ASN A 34 -26.09 -4.26 22.29
CA ASN A 34 -25.25 -4.97 21.34
C ASN A 34 -25.33 -4.17 20.02
N GLN A 35 -24.62 -3.03 19.97
CA GLN A 35 -24.36 -2.35 18.71
C GLN A 35 -23.48 -3.29 17.88
N GLN A 36 -24.12 -4.04 17.01
CA GLN A 36 -23.53 -4.65 15.86
C GLN A 36 -22.96 -3.48 15.05
N MET A 37 -21.64 -3.27 15.10
CA MET A 37 -20.96 -2.43 14.12
C MET A 37 -21.21 -3.11 12.77
N GLU A 38 -22.15 -2.57 11.99
CA GLU A 38 -22.16 -2.78 10.55
C GLU A 38 -20.85 -2.14 10.07
N THR A 39 -19.87 -2.96 9.75
CA THR A 39 -18.73 -2.50 8.96
C THR A 39 -19.29 -2.18 7.59
N ASP A 40 -19.47 -0.90 7.31
CA ASP A 40 -19.77 -0.43 5.95
C ASP A 40 -18.69 -0.98 5.05
N VAL A 41 -19.03 -1.95 4.20
CA VAL A 41 -18.12 -2.48 3.19
C VAL A 41 -17.97 -1.39 2.14
N VAL A 42 -16.77 -0.81 2.08
CA VAL A 42 -16.41 0.18 1.05
C VAL A 42 -16.46 -0.53 -0.30
N GLU A 43 -17.36 -0.09 -1.19
CA GLU A 43 -17.47 -0.63 -2.54
C GLU A 43 -16.40 0.02 -3.42
N ILE A 44 -15.50 -0.80 -3.98
CA ILE A 44 -14.52 -0.32 -4.96
C ILE A 44 -15.27 -0.10 -6.27
N PRO A 45 -15.27 1.13 -6.83
CA PRO A 45 -16.02 1.43 -8.05
C PRO A 45 -15.49 0.62 -9.22
N GLU A 46 -16.40 0.24 -10.15
CA GLU A 46 -16.00 -0.39 -11.41
C GLU A 46 -15.03 0.50 -12.20
N VAL A 47 -14.20 -0.13 -13.02
CA VAL A 47 -13.28 0.57 -13.93
C VAL A 47 -14.09 1.30 -14.99
N GLU A 48 -13.81 2.58 -15.22
CA GLU A 48 -14.41 3.34 -16.31
C GLU A 48 -13.91 2.80 -17.66
N ASP A 49 -14.81 2.63 -18.64
CA ASP A 49 -14.44 2.18 -19.99
C ASP A 49 -14.12 3.39 -20.88
N LEU A 50 -12.85 3.70 -21.03
CA LEU A 50 -12.28 4.70 -21.93
C LEU A 50 -11.50 4.07 -23.10
N THR A 51 -11.74 2.78 -23.40
CA THR A 51 -11.01 2.03 -24.46
C THR A 51 -11.21 2.61 -25.87
N SER A 52 -12.25 3.45 -26.05
CA SER A 52 -12.49 4.18 -27.31
C SER A 52 -11.70 5.51 -27.44
N THR A 53 -10.98 5.91 -26.40
CA THR A 53 -10.16 7.12 -26.42
C THR A 53 -8.92 6.90 -27.29
N ASP A 54 -8.61 7.84 -28.18
CA ASP A 54 -7.39 7.78 -28.97
C ASP A 54 -6.18 8.16 -28.11
N THR A 55 -5.41 7.17 -27.72
CA THR A 55 -4.19 7.31 -26.90
C THR A 55 -2.90 7.20 -27.72
N SER A 56 -3.01 7.08 -29.05
CA SER A 56 -1.86 6.89 -29.95
C SER A 56 -0.88 8.08 -30.01
N THR A 57 -1.24 9.19 -29.39
CA THR A 57 -0.41 10.40 -29.30
C THR A 57 0.14 10.64 -27.89
N ILE A 58 -0.21 9.78 -26.91
CA ILE A 58 0.30 9.90 -25.54
C ILE A 58 1.69 9.26 -25.49
N PRO A 59 2.76 10.02 -25.20
CA PRO A 59 4.11 9.47 -25.16
C PRO A 59 4.26 8.36 -24.12
N GLY A 60 4.82 7.23 -24.55
CA GLY A 60 5.03 6.03 -23.73
C GLY A 60 3.98 4.95 -23.89
N VAL A 61 2.77 5.28 -24.41
CA VAL A 61 1.69 4.30 -24.61
C VAL A 61 1.14 4.31 -26.05
N GLU A 62 1.88 4.87 -27.01
CA GLU A 62 1.48 4.98 -28.42
C GLU A 62 1.24 3.59 -29.07
N ASP A 63 1.92 2.57 -28.57
CA ASP A 63 1.77 1.18 -29.01
C ASP A 63 0.70 0.40 -28.24
N GLY A 64 0.01 1.05 -27.31
CA GLY A 64 -1.01 0.44 -26.46
C GLY A 64 -0.44 -0.41 -25.29
N VAL A 65 0.82 -0.18 -24.92
CA VAL A 65 1.47 -0.86 -23.79
C VAL A 65 1.90 0.19 -22.76
N LEU A 66 1.59 -0.05 -21.48
CA LEU A 66 2.14 0.69 -20.36
C LEU A 66 3.22 -0.16 -19.68
N THR A 67 4.47 0.26 -19.78
CA THR A 67 5.59 -0.42 -19.12
C THR A 67 5.87 0.23 -17.77
N VAL A 68 5.63 -0.52 -16.70
CA VAL A 68 5.75 -0.05 -15.32
C VAL A 68 6.98 -0.64 -14.65
N GLY A 69 7.80 0.22 -14.03
CA GLY A 69 8.91 -0.17 -13.15
C GLY A 69 8.44 -0.26 -11.70
N MET A 70 8.84 -1.33 -11.01
CA MET A 70 8.68 -1.52 -9.56
C MET A 70 9.72 -2.49 -9.03
N GLU A 71 9.96 -2.51 -7.70
CA GLU A 71 10.97 -3.39 -7.10
C GLU A 71 10.57 -4.86 -7.14
N CYS A 72 9.26 -5.15 -7.08
CA CYS A 72 8.68 -6.48 -6.88
C CYS A 72 9.21 -7.17 -5.61
N ALA A 73 9.57 -6.39 -4.60
CA ALA A 73 10.12 -6.81 -3.30
C ALA A 73 9.60 -5.96 -2.14
N TYR A 74 8.54 -5.18 -2.33
CA TYR A 74 8.00 -4.21 -1.39
C TYR A 74 6.53 -4.53 -1.05
N ALA A 75 6.27 -5.66 -0.37
CA ALA A 75 4.91 -6.00 0.08
C ALA A 75 4.45 -5.04 1.20
N PRO A 76 3.16 -4.64 1.23
CA PRO A 76 2.05 -5.07 0.35
C PRO A 76 1.89 -4.25 -0.94
N TYR A 77 2.76 -3.28 -1.20
CA TYR A 77 2.70 -2.48 -2.43
C TYR A 77 2.98 -3.32 -3.68
N ASN A 78 4.12 -4.02 -3.72
CA ASN A 78 4.47 -4.90 -4.84
C ASN A 78 5.41 -6.01 -4.40
N TRP A 79 5.17 -7.25 -4.83
CA TRP A 79 6.01 -8.41 -4.52
C TRP A 79 6.10 -9.38 -5.69
N THR A 80 7.07 -10.29 -5.62
CA THR A 80 7.23 -11.39 -6.58
C THR A 80 6.55 -12.65 -6.08
N GLN A 81 5.83 -13.34 -6.97
CA GLN A 81 5.29 -14.68 -6.75
C GLN A 81 5.56 -15.61 -7.94
N THR A 82 5.28 -16.92 -7.80
CA THR A 82 5.67 -17.94 -8.77
C THR A 82 4.58 -18.34 -9.76
N ASP A 83 3.37 -17.81 -9.62
CA ASP A 83 2.21 -18.10 -10.46
C ASP A 83 1.35 -16.86 -10.70
N ASP A 84 0.33 -16.99 -11.53
CA ASP A 84 -0.60 -15.92 -11.90
C ASP A 84 -1.83 -15.80 -10.97
N SER A 85 -1.79 -16.41 -9.78
CA SER A 85 -2.89 -16.35 -8.83
C SER A 85 -3.15 -14.90 -8.37
N ASN A 86 -4.39 -14.62 -7.96
CA ASN A 86 -4.82 -13.32 -7.47
C ASN A 86 -4.57 -12.13 -8.41
N GLY A 87 -4.56 -12.38 -9.74
CA GLY A 87 -4.37 -11.32 -10.73
C GLY A 87 -2.91 -10.87 -10.93
N ALA A 88 -1.94 -11.68 -10.49
CA ALA A 88 -0.53 -11.37 -10.69
C ALA A 88 -0.14 -11.31 -12.17
N VAL A 89 0.75 -10.37 -12.49
CA VAL A 89 1.18 -10.04 -13.85
C VAL A 89 2.61 -10.55 -14.09
N PRO A 90 2.91 -11.18 -15.23
CA PRO A 90 4.27 -11.63 -15.53
C PRO A 90 5.29 -10.49 -15.48
N ILE A 91 6.45 -10.74 -14.85
CA ILE A 91 7.58 -9.80 -14.85
C ILE A 91 8.39 -10.04 -16.13
N VAL A 92 8.41 -9.05 -17.05
CA VAL A 92 8.98 -9.26 -18.40
C VAL A 92 10.48 -9.54 -18.42
N ASN A 93 11.23 -8.96 -17.46
CA ASN A 93 12.68 -9.15 -17.34
C ASN A 93 13.08 -10.23 -16.31
N ASN A 94 12.10 -10.94 -15.72
CA ASN A 94 12.31 -12.06 -14.79
C ASN A 94 11.38 -13.25 -15.17
N PRO A 95 11.68 -13.99 -16.25
CA PRO A 95 10.80 -15.04 -16.78
C PRO A 95 10.47 -16.14 -15.76
N GLY A 96 9.18 -16.42 -15.61
CA GLY A 96 8.66 -17.42 -14.65
C GLY A 96 8.32 -16.83 -13.29
N SER A 97 8.49 -15.50 -13.13
CA SER A 97 8.05 -14.74 -11.96
C SER A 97 6.92 -13.80 -12.32
N TYR A 98 6.07 -13.51 -11.34
CA TYR A 98 4.90 -12.64 -11.46
C TYR A 98 4.94 -11.58 -10.39
N ALA A 99 4.53 -10.37 -10.72
CA ALA A 99 4.35 -9.29 -9.76
C ALA A 99 2.90 -9.24 -9.29
N ASN A 100 2.68 -9.00 -8.01
CA ASN A 100 1.37 -8.73 -7.44
C ASN A 100 1.49 -7.65 -6.33
N GLY A 101 0.36 -7.16 -5.84
CA GLY A 101 0.28 -6.15 -4.79
C GLY A 101 -0.54 -4.94 -5.19
N TYR A 102 -0.62 -4.00 -4.27
CA TYR A 102 -1.39 -2.76 -4.43
C TYR A 102 -1.03 -1.98 -5.71
N ASP A 103 0.27 -1.81 -5.95
CA ASP A 103 0.77 -1.09 -7.14
C ASP A 103 0.38 -1.79 -8.45
N VAL A 104 0.38 -3.13 -8.45
CA VAL A 104 -0.05 -3.94 -9.61
C VAL A 104 -1.55 -3.78 -9.82
N MET A 105 -2.37 -3.79 -8.76
CA MET A 105 -3.82 -3.58 -8.83
C MET A 105 -4.16 -2.20 -9.41
N ILE A 106 -3.45 -1.15 -8.98
CA ILE A 106 -3.61 0.21 -9.52
C ILE A 106 -3.15 0.28 -10.98
N ALA A 107 -1.98 -0.30 -11.31
CA ALA A 107 -1.48 -0.35 -12.69
C ALA A 107 -2.45 -1.07 -13.63
N GLN A 108 -3.01 -2.21 -13.19
CA GLN A 108 -4.00 -2.96 -13.95
C GLN A 108 -5.28 -2.13 -14.18
N ARG A 109 -5.76 -1.44 -13.13
CA ARG A 109 -6.93 -0.55 -13.24
C ARG A 109 -6.70 0.55 -14.29
N ILE A 110 -5.51 1.17 -14.32
CA ILE A 110 -5.16 2.17 -15.32
C ILE A 110 -5.19 1.56 -16.73
N CYS A 111 -4.57 0.38 -16.90
CA CYS A 111 -4.53 -0.31 -18.18
C CYS A 111 -5.93 -0.73 -18.65
N ASP A 112 -6.76 -1.29 -17.77
CA ASP A 112 -8.12 -1.73 -18.10
C ASP A 112 -9.01 -0.57 -18.55
N THR A 113 -8.82 0.63 -17.95
CA THR A 113 -9.55 1.84 -18.35
C THR A 113 -9.36 2.19 -19.82
N TYR A 114 -8.13 2.13 -20.33
CA TYR A 114 -7.79 2.53 -21.69
C TYR A 114 -7.64 1.35 -22.67
N GLY A 115 -7.71 0.11 -22.19
CA GLY A 115 -7.43 -1.08 -22.98
C GLY A 115 -5.95 -1.26 -23.29
N TRP A 116 -5.05 -0.70 -22.48
CA TRP A 116 -3.61 -0.90 -22.62
C TRP A 116 -3.19 -2.27 -22.08
N LYS A 117 -2.11 -2.79 -22.62
CA LYS A 117 -1.42 -3.95 -22.05
C LYS A 117 -0.49 -3.49 -20.94
N LEU A 118 -0.57 -4.12 -19.77
CA LEU A 118 0.39 -3.90 -18.69
C LEU A 118 1.64 -4.77 -18.91
N GLU A 119 2.82 -4.15 -18.86
CA GLU A 119 4.12 -4.82 -18.74
C GLU A 119 4.83 -4.35 -17.48
N ILE A 120 5.32 -5.30 -16.65
CA ILE A 120 6.02 -4.98 -15.41
C ILE A 120 7.49 -5.33 -15.57
N GLN A 121 8.37 -4.36 -15.26
CA GLN A 121 9.80 -4.55 -15.14
C GLN A 121 10.25 -4.47 -13.68
N GLN A 122 10.92 -5.51 -13.20
CA GLN A 122 11.55 -5.54 -11.90
C GLN A 122 12.85 -4.74 -11.96
N ILE A 123 12.93 -3.68 -11.15
CA ILE A 123 14.06 -2.76 -11.10
C ILE A 123 14.32 -2.42 -9.63
N SER A 124 15.59 -2.40 -9.20
CA SER A 124 15.94 -1.97 -7.84
C SER A 124 15.51 -0.51 -7.59
N TRP A 125 15.21 -0.18 -6.34
CA TRP A 125 14.73 1.14 -5.94
C TRP A 125 15.52 2.29 -6.57
N ASP A 126 16.85 2.30 -6.41
CA ASP A 126 17.73 3.34 -6.96
C ASP A 126 17.77 3.38 -8.49
N GLY A 127 17.33 2.32 -9.15
CA GLY A 127 17.29 2.19 -10.61
C GLY A 127 16.00 2.73 -11.24
N LEU A 128 14.93 2.95 -10.48
CA LEU A 128 13.60 3.30 -11.01
C LEU A 128 13.59 4.64 -11.74
N THR A 129 14.01 5.72 -11.07
CA THR A 129 14.06 7.06 -11.69
C THR A 129 15.01 7.12 -12.88
N PRO A 130 16.24 6.56 -12.84
CA PRO A 130 17.11 6.44 -14.00
C PRO A 130 16.48 5.67 -15.18
N ALA A 131 15.75 4.58 -14.92
CA ALA A 131 15.08 3.81 -15.97
C ALA A 131 13.96 4.61 -16.65
N LEU A 132 13.18 5.36 -15.86
CA LEU A 132 12.14 6.26 -16.36
C LEU A 132 12.74 7.37 -17.21
N GLN A 133 13.81 8.02 -16.74
CA GLN A 133 14.51 9.08 -17.47
C GLN A 133 15.17 8.59 -18.76
N ALA A 134 15.58 7.32 -18.78
CA ALA A 134 16.15 6.68 -19.98
C ALA A 134 15.06 6.20 -20.97
N GLY A 135 13.78 6.28 -20.62
CA GLY A 135 12.67 5.81 -21.46
C GLY A 135 12.63 4.29 -21.62
N THR A 136 13.15 3.53 -20.65
CA THR A 136 13.05 2.06 -20.63
C THR A 136 11.80 1.57 -19.94
N ILE A 137 11.13 2.44 -19.21
CA ILE A 137 9.79 2.29 -18.62
C ILE A 137 9.03 3.59 -18.83
N ASP A 138 7.70 3.54 -18.83
CA ASP A 138 6.82 4.69 -19.06
C ASP A 138 6.36 5.33 -17.75
N ALA A 139 6.23 4.51 -16.70
CA ALA A 139 5.84 4.94 -15.37
C ALA A 139 6.57 4.16 -14.29
N VAL A 140 6.69 4.77 -13.10
CA VAL A 140 7.06 4.09 -11.85
C VAL A 140 5.83 4.07 -10.95
N ILE A 141 5.39 2.86 -10.58
CA ILE A 141 4.33 2.62 -9.59
C ILE A 141 4.94 1.71 -8.52
N ALA A 142 5.46 2.31 -7.45
CA ALA A 142 6.33 1.63 -6.50
C ALA A 142 6.30 2.26 -5.09
N GLY A 143 5.13 2.73 -4.64
CA GLY A 143 5.01 3.32 -3.31
C GLY A 143 5.80 4.62 -3.11
N GLN A 144 6.06 5.40 -4.17
CA GLN A 144 6.91 6.60 -4.10
C GLN A 144 6.18 7.81 -3.53
N SER A 145 6.72 8.41 -2.47
CA SER A 145 6.25 9.72 -1.94
C SER A 145 6.43 10.84 -2.97
N MET A 146 5.52 11.80 -2.99
CA MET A 146 5.52 12.96 -3.91
C MET A 146 6.36 14.11 -3.34
N THR A 147 7.61 13.84 -2.93
CA THR A 147 8.49 14.85 -2.34
C THR A 147 8.88 15.93 -3.34
N ASP A 148 9.19 17.14 -2.86
CA ASP A 148 9.66 18.24 -3.70
C ASP A 148 10.92 17.87 -4.50
N GLU A 149 11.83 17.08 -3.90
CA GLU A 149 13.04 16.59 -4.55
C GLU A 149 12.68 15.70 -5.75
N ARG A 150 11.79 14.73 -5.57
CA ARG A 150 11.35 13.83 -6.64
C ARG A 150 10.58 14.57 -7.71
N LEU A 151 9.69 15.52 -7.32
CA LEU A 151 8.96 16.37 -8.25
C LEU A 151 9.87 17.31 -9.07
N ALA A 152 11.11 17.59 -8.63
CA ALA A 152 12.07 18.30 -9.44
C ALA A 152 12.60 17.46 -10.63
N GLU A 153 12.67 16.14 -10.49
CA GLU A 153 13.24 15.21 -11.47
C GLU A 153 12.21 14.58 -12.41
N VAL A 154 10.99 14.33 -11.92
CA VAL A 154 9.89 13.66 -12.65
C VAL A 154 8.59 14.44 -12.48
N ASP A 155 7.57 14.14 -13.29
CA ASP A 155 6.21 14.53 -12.96
C ASP A 155 5.50 13.35 -12.28
N MET A 156 4.55 13.65 -11.39
CA MET A 156 3.81 12.60 -10.68
C MET A 156 2.31 12.80 -10.81
N ALA A 157 1.61 11.72 -11.10
CA ALA A 157 0.15 11.62 -11.07
C ALA A 157 -0.30 11.15 -9.68
N GLY A 158 -1.51 11.47 -9.30
CA GLY A 158 -2.10 11.08 -8.03
C GLY A 158 -2.26 12.22 -7.05
N PRO A 159 -2.32 11.93 -5.75
CA PRO A 159 -1.89 10.68 -5.08
C PRO A 159 -2.81 9.49 -5.36
N TYR A 160 -2.24 8.28 -5.26
CA TYR A 160 -2.99 7.04 -5.33
C TYR A 160 -3.00 6.27 -4.00
N PHE A 161 -2.32 6.78 -2.98
CA PHE A 161 -2.39 6.35 -1.60
C PHE A 161 -1.98 7.49 -0.66
N TYR A 162 -2.48 7.48 0.58
CA TYR A 162 -2.09 8.39 1.66
C TYR A 162 -1.42 7.57 2.76
N ALA A 163 -0.11 7.65 2.87
CA ALA A 163 0.65 6.94 3.88
C ALA A 163 0.63 7.66 5.24
N SER A 164 0.95 6.93 6.29
CA SER A 164 1.29 7.47 7.61
C SER A 164 2.61 6.87 8.05
N ILE A 165 3.44 7.66 8.70
CA ILE A 165 4.76 7.22 9.15
C ILE A 165 4.64 6.60 10.54
N VAL A 166 5.23 5.41 10.70
CA VAL A 166 5.22 4.63 11.93
C VAL A 166 6.59 4.01 12.18
N CYS A 167 6.78 3.47 13.39
CA CYS A 167 7.90 2.58 13.67
C CYS A 167 7.41 1.14 13.87
N VAL A 168 8.29 0.18 13.64
CA VAL A 168 8.04 -1.25 13.94
C VAL A 168 9.14 -1.73 14.86
N THR A 169 8.75 -2.46 15.90
CA THR A 169 9.68 -3.06 16.88
C THR A 169 9.17 -4.44 17.32
N LYS A 170 9.98 -5.18 18.07
CA LYS A 170 9.51 -6.41 18.71
C LYS A 170 8.61 -6.11 19.91
N LYS A 171 7.60 -6.96 20.12
CA LYS A 171 6.64 -6.82 21.25
C LYS A 171 7.30 -6.84 22.63
N ASP A 172 8.44 -7.51 22.77
CA ASP A 172 9.22 -7.60 23.99
C ASP A 172 10.35 -6.56 24.08
N SER A 173 10.47 -5.68 23.09
CA SER A 173 11.42 -4.58 23.08
C SER A 173 11.10 -3.53 24.16
N PRO A 174 12.10 -2.90 24.79
CA PRO A 174 11.88 -1.77 25.71
C PRO A 174 11.08 -0.62 25.09
N VAL A 175 11.17 -0.42 23.78
CA VAL A 175 10.46 0.67 23.07
C VAL A 175 9.03 0.29 22.64
N ALA A 176 8.58 -0.95 22.84
CA ALA A 176 7.26 -1.41 22.40
C ALA A 176 6.07 -0.65 23.04
N SER A 177 6.31 0.10 24.11
CA SER A 177 5.31 0.92 24.77
C SER A 177 5.47 2.43 24.51
N ALA A 178 6.36 2.83 23.59
CA ALA A 178 6.55 4.22 23.24
C ALA A 178 5.25 4.80 22.61
N THR A 179 4.89 6.01 23.04
CA THR A 179 3.71 6.75 22.57
C THR A 179 4.09 8.07 21.90
N GLY A 180 5.36 8.26 21.58
CA GLY A 180 5.93 9.40 20.88
C GLY A 180 7.38 9.14 20.52
N ILE A 181 7.90 9.90 19.55
CA ILE A 181 9.26 9.74 19.02
C ILE A 181 10.35 10.02 20.09
N SER A 182 10.06 10.91 21.05
CA SER A 182 10.99 11.23 22.13
C SER A 182 11.25 10.07 23.11
N GLN A 183 10.43 9.02 23.08
CA GLN A 183 10.54 7.83 23.92
C GLN A 183 11.28 6.67 23.24
N LEU A 184 11.67 6.85 21.98
CA LEU A 184 12.46 5.85 21.25
C LEU A 184 13.87 5.76 21.85
N THR A 185 14.44 4.56 21.88
CA THR A 185 15.80 4.31 22.35
C THR A 185 16.42 3.13 21.60
N GLY A 186 17.75 3.07 21.58
CA GLY A 186 18.48 1.97 20.97
C GLY A 186 18.85 2.22 19.52
N THR A 187 19.07 1.16 18.77
CA THR A 187 19.51 1.20 17.37
C THR A 187 18.33 1.15 16.41
N CYS A 188 18.44 1.87 15.28
CA CYS A 188 17.38 1.91 14.27
C CYS A 188 17.94 1.99 12.86
N THR A 189 17.10 1.64 11.87
CA THR A 189 17.39 1.84 10.45
C THR A 189 16.09 2.07 9.66
N ALA A 190 16.24 2.45 8.40
CA ALA A 190 15.17 2.50 7.42
C ALA A 190 15.74 2.25 6.01
N GLN A 191 14.87 2.17 5.00
CA GLN A 191 15.29 1.95 3.61
C GLN A 191 15.99 3.18 3.05
N THR A 192 17.02 2.96 2.21
CA THR A 192 17.77 4.00 1.51
C THR A 192 16.87 4.85 0.60
N GLY A 193 17.17 6.15 0.49
CA GLY A 193 16.46 7.07 -0.44
C GLY A 193 14.97 7.22 -0.13
N THR A 194 14.58 7.03 1.14
CA THR A 194 13.23 7.27 1.63
C THR A 194 13.23 8.38 2.68
N ILE A 195 12.09 9.06 2.83
CA ILE A 195 11.89 10.04 3.91
C ILE A 195 12.06 9.41 5.30
N TRP A 196 11.86 8.11 5.42
CA TRP A 196 12.01 7.39 6.68
C TRP A 196 13.44 7.49 7.22
N TYR A 197 14.43 7.26 6.33
CA TYR A 197 15.85 7.34 6.69
C TYR A 197 16.38 8.77 6.69
N ASP A 198 16.03 9.56 5.66
CA ASP A 198 16.66 10.86 5.40
C ASP A 198 16.01 12.00 6.22
N THR A 199 14.74 11.83 6.66
CA THR A 199 13.98 12.86 7.37
C THR A 199 13.51 12.40 8.75
N CYS A 200 12.83 11.23 8.86
CA CYS A 200 12.17 10.82 10.10
C CYS A 200 13.17 10.35 11.17
N LEU A 201 14.13 9.49 10.83
CA LEU A 201 15.12 9.04 11.82
C LEU A 201 15.99 10.20 12.35
N PRO A 202 16.46 11.16 11.54
CA PRO A 202 17.13 12.36 12.06
C PRO A 202 16.27 13.18 13.02
N GLN A 203 14.96 13.38 12.76
CA GLN A 203 14.05 14.06 13.69
C GLN A 203 13.97 13.32 15.04
N ALA A 204 13.82 12.00 15.02
CA ALA A 204 13.81 11.20 16.25
C ALA A 204 15.13 11.33 17.01
N ALA A 205 16.29 11.36 16.33
CA ALA A 205 17.60 11.51 16.95
C ALA A 205 17.83 12.88 17.60
N GLU A 206 17.06 13.91 17.25
CA GLU A 206 17.12 15.22 17.91
C GLU A 206 16.48 15.21 19.31
N VAL A 207 15.53 14.29 19.55
CA VAL A 207 14.69 14.29 20.76
C VAL A 207 14.79 12.99 21.57
N ALA A 208 15.43 11.95 21.05
CA ALA A 208 15.53 10.62 21.63
C ALA A 208 16.98 10.10 21.63
N ASP A 209 17.29 9.15 22.52
CA ASP A 209 18.63 8.50 22.61
C ASP A 209 18.67 7.28 21.70
N ILE A 210 18.80 7.53 20.41
CA ILE A 210 18.85 6.51 19.35
C ILE A 210 20.16 6.56 18.58
N GLU A 211 20.58 5.42 18.04
CA GLU A 211 21.71 5.29 17.12
C GLU A 211 21.19 4.85 15.74
N ILE A 212 21.34 5.71 14.73
CA ILE A 212 20.93 5.40 13.37
C ILE A 212 22.02 4.54 12.73
N MET A 213 21.65 3.29 12.41
CA MET A 213 22.51 2.32 11.74
C MET A 213 22.55 2.58 10.22
N PRO A 214 23.48 2.00 9.46
CA PRO A 214 23.48 2.10 8.02
C PRO A 214 22.11 1.72 7.43
N GLN A 215 21.72 2.43 6.37
CA GLN A 215 20.47 2.24 5.66
C GLN A 215 20.33 0.82 5.08
N SER A 216 19.11 0.31 5.05
CA SER A 216 18.78 -0.95 4.39
C SER A 216 18.60 -0.77 2.89
N GLU A 217 18.96 -1.76 2.09
CA GLU A 217 18.87 -1.68 0.62
C GLU A 217 17.42 -1.69 0.14
N ASP A 218 16.57 -2.50 0.80
CA ASP A 218 15.16 -2.69 0.47
C ASP A 218 14.30 -2.93 1.72
N ALA A 219 12.98 -2.98 1.56
CA ALA A 219 12.04 -3.20 2.67
C ALA A 219 12.20 -4.59 3.32
N PRO A 220 12.41 -5.71 2.62
CA PRO A 220 12.70 -7.00 3.25
C PRO A 220 13.94 -6.97 4.14
N ALA A 221 15.04 -6.37 3.68
CA ALA A 221 16.27 -6.24 4.49
C ALA A 221 16.03 -5.39 5.75
N MET A 222 15.25 -4.31 5.65
CA MET A 222 14.85 -3.46 6.75
C MET A 222 14.00 -4.23 7.78
N ILE A 223 12.98 -4.98 7.34
CA ILE A 223 12.12 -5.78 8.20
C ILE A 223 12.92 -6.90 8.88
N MET A 224 13.80 -7.57 8.14
CA MET A 224 14.68 -8.60 8.71
C MET A 224 15.65 -8.05 9.75
N ALA A 225 16.06 -6.79 9.64
CA ALA A 225 16.94 -6.17 10.63
C ALA A 225 16.27 -6.03 12.01
N VAL A 226 15.00 -5.64 12.06
CA VAL A 226 14.25 -5.57 13.33
C VAL A 226 13.82 -6.96 13.79
N GLU A 227 13.41 -7.84 12.90
CA GLU A 227 12.99 -9.20 13.24
C GLU A 227 14.13 -10.01 13.84
N SER A 228 15.34 -9.97 13.28
CA SER A 228 16.52 -10.64 13.81
C SER A 228 17.10 -9.98 15.07
N GLY A 229 16.65 -8.78 15.46
CA GLY A 229 17.21 -7.99 16.54
C GLY A 229 18.55 -7.35 16.21
N THR A 230 18.87 -7.17 14.92
CA THR A 230 20.05 -6.41 14.48
C THR A 230 19.88 -4.93 14.81
N VAL A 231 18.63 -4.43 14.76
CA VAL A 231 18.23 -3.12 15.25
C VAL A 231 17.03 -3.26 16.20
N ASP A 232 16.83 -2.28 17.07
CA ASP A 232 15.74 -2.28 18.05
C ASP A 232 14.41 -1.87 17.42
N PHE A 233 14.43 -1.00 16.40
CA PHE A 233 13.25 -0.61 15.65
C PHE A 233 13.61 -0.14 14.23
N ILE A 234 12.59 -0.05 13.36
CA ILE A 234 12.66 0.55 12.03
C ILE A 234 11.62 1.65 11.89
N CYS A 235 11.87 2.61 10.97
CA CYS A 235 10.87 3.59 10.54
C CYS A 235 10.36 3.23 9.14
N THR A 236 9.04 3.25 8.94
CA THR A 236 8.38 2.87 7.69
C THR A 236 6.96 3.49 7.62
N ASP A 237 6.16 3.08 6.65
CA ASP A 237 4.75 3.43 6.56
C ASP A 237 3.81 2.36 7.14
N ILE A 238 2.55 2.73 7.35
CA ILE A 238 1.50 1.84 7.89
C ILE A 238 1.32 0.56 7.07
N PRO A 239 1.16 0.58 5.72
CA PRO A 239 0.96 -0.65 4.95
C PRO A 239 2.12 -1.64 5.11
N THR A 240 3.35 -1.17 5.01
CA THR A 240 4.56 -1.98 5.19
C THR A 240 4.62 -2.56 6.61
N ALA A 241 4.33 -1.74 7.63
CA ALA A 241 4.26 -2.19 9.01
C ALA A 241 3.18 -3.26 9.24
N MET A 242 1.99 -3.09 8.66
CA MET A 242 0.91 -4.08 8.71
C MET A 242 1.31 -5.39 8.01
N GLY A 243 1.93 -5.30 6.84
CA GLY A 243 2.48 -6.44 6.12
C GLY A 243 3.51 -7.21 6.94
N ALA A 244 4.46 -6.50 7.56
CA ALA A 244 5.46 -7.10 8.43
C ALA A 244 4.83 -7.79 9.65
N CYS A 245 3.90 -7.12 10.35
CA CYS A 245 3.22 -7.69 11.52
C CYS A 245 2.25 -8.83 11.19
N SER A 246 1.76 -8.92 9.95
CA SER A 246 0.98 -10.07 9.50
C SER A 246 1.83 -11.31 9.25
N THR A 247 3.11 -11.11 8.95
CA THR A 247 4.10 -12.18 8.68
C THR A 247 4.84 -12.62 9.96
N TYR A 248 5.19 -11.67 10.82
CA TYR A 248 5.97 -11.89 12.04
C TYR A 248 5.14 -11.53 13.28
N ASP A 249 4.62 -12.55 13.94
CA ASP A 249 3.71 -12.42 15.10
C ASP A 249 4.34 -11.70 16.31
N ASP A 250 5.65 -11.61 16.38
CA ASP A 250 6.39 -10.97 17.47
C ASP A 250 6.69 -9.48 17.22
N LEU A 251 6.38 -8.96 16.03
CA LEU A 251 6.47 -7.53 15.72
C LEU A 251 5.22 -6.76 16.16
N THR A 252 5.41 -5.47 16.43
CA THR A 252 4.32 -4.53 16.75
C THR A 252 4.59 -3.17 16.12
N ILE A 253 3.51 -2.45 15.81
CA ILE A 253 3.53 -1.10 15.24
C ILE A 253 3.53 -0.09 16.40
N LEU A 254 4.36 0.93 16.28
CA LEU A 254 4.35 2.14 17.09
C LEU A 254 3.79 3.26 16.23
N ASP A 255 2.51 3.56 16.41
CA ASP A 255 1.81 4.63 15.72
C ASP A 255 1.71 5.84 16.67
N PHE A 256 2.26 6.96 16.25
CA PHE A 256 2.28 8.20 17.03
C PHE A 256 1.25 9.22 16.54
N SER A 257 0.35 8.84 15.63
CA SER A 257 -0.63 9.75 15.00
C SER A 257 -1.56 10.44 16.01
N ASP A 258 -1.86 9.78 17.13
CA ASP A 258 -2.67 10.35 18.22
C ASP A 258 -1.90 11.37 19.08
N ASN A 259 -0.59 11.54 18.89
CA ASN A 259 0.28 12.41 19.67
C ASN A 259 0.99 13.44 18.78
N ALA A 260 0.22 14.42 18.29
CA ALA A 260 0.73 15.42 17.35
C ALA A 260 1.88 16.30 17.89
N GLU A 261 2.10 16.34 19.23
CA GLU A 261 3.19 17.13 19.84
C GLU A 261 4.51 16.33 19.92
N ASP A 262 4.45 14.99 19.75
CA ASP A 262 5.60 14.08 19.85
C ASP A 262 5.53 13.02 18.73
N ASN A 263 5.47 13.47 17.50
CA ASN A 263 5.37 12.68 16.28
C ASN A 263 6.35 13.22 15.23
N PHE A 264 6.50 12.50 14.13
CA PHE A 264 7.24 12.95 12.96
C PHE A 264 6.56 14.18 12.32
N ASP A 265 7.34 15.21 12.04
CA ASP A 265 6.90 16.38 11.28
C ASP A 265 7.19 16.15 9.78
N VAL A 266 6.15 15.77 9.04
CA VAL A 266 6.22 15.45 7.61
C VAL A 266 5.20 16.27 6.83
N SER A 267 5.55 16.66 5.62
CA SER A 267 4.65 17.40 4.72
C SER A 267 3.60 16.45 4.08
N GLU A 268 2.54 17.02 3.51
CA GLU A 268 1.59 16.23 2.70
C GLU A 268 2.30 15.53 1.52
N GLY A 269 3.30 16.18 0.91
CA GLY A 269 4.10 15.59 -0.17
C GLY A 269 4.86 14.34 0.27
N ASP A 270 5.30 14.31 1.53
CA ASP A 270 6.05 13.17 2.08
C ASP A 270 5.17 11.94 2.30
N ILE A 271 3.89 12.13 2.59
CA ILE A 271 2.93 11.05 2.87
C ILE A 271 2.00 10.74 1.70
N ASN A 272 1.89 11.62 0.70
CA ASN A 272 1.17 11.36 -0.55
C ASN A 272 2.01 10.47 -1.45
N ILE A 273 1.44 9.33 -1.85
CA ILE A 273 2.10 8.36 -2.73
C ILE A 273 1.60 8.57 -4.15
N GLY A 274 2.53 8.80 -5.09
CA GLY A 274 2.22 9.14 -6.48
C GLY A 274 2.87 8.21 -7.50
N ILE A 275 2.41 8.32 -8.74
CA ILE A 275 2.91 7.58 -9.90
C ILE A 275 3.83 8.49 -10.69
N SER A 276 5.11 8.14 -10.78
CA SER A 276 6.09 8.92 -11.55
C SER A 276 5.98 8.65 -13.04
N VAL A 277 5.97 9.72 -13.82
CA VAL A 277 6.09 9.72 -15.29
C VAL A 277 7.25 10.61 -15.71
N LEU A 278 7.74 10.44 -16.94
CA LEU A 278 8.83 11.25 -17.46
C LEU A 278 8.49 12.74 -17.35
N LYS A 279 9.46 13.54 -16.90
CA LYS A 279 9.30 14.99 -16.76
C LYS A 279 8.83 15.62 -18.06
N GLY A 280 7.69 16.32 -18.02
CA GLY A 280 7.04 16.96 -19.16
C GLY A 280 6.06 16.05 -19.93
N ASN A 281 5.89 14.76 -19.57
CA ASN A 281 4.87 13.89 -20.13
C ASN A 281 3.52 14.14 -19.44
N THR A 282 2.95 15.32 -19.70
CA THR A 282 1.69 15.75 -19.09
C THR A 282 0.50 14.95 -19.58
N GLU A 283 0.55 14.44 -20.80
CA GLU A 283 -0.53 13.65 -21.42
C GLU A 283 -0.71 12.30 -20.70
N LEU A 284 0.38 11.58 -20.41
CA LEU A 284 0.31 10.33 -19.65
C LEU A 284 -0.10 10.59 -18.20
N LYS A 285 0.47 11.64 -17.58
CA LYS A 285 0.06 12.07 -16.25
C LYS A 285 -1.44 12.32 -16.16
N ASP A 286 -1.99 13.12 -17.07
CA ASP A 286 -3.42 13.49 -17.08
C ASP A 286 -4.32 12.26 -17.34
N ALA A 287 -3.86 11.31 -18.17
CA ALA A 287 -4.56 10.04 -18.37
C ALA A 287 -4.62 9.21 -17.08
N ILE A 288 -3.50 9.11 -16.36
CA ILE A 288 -3.45 8.41 -15.06
C ILE A 288 -4.32 9.13 -14.04
N ASP A 289 -4.21 10.45 -13.91
CA ASP A 289 -5.01 11.26 -12.99
C ASP A 289 -6.53 11.10 -13.23
N THR A 290 -6.94 10.95 -14.48
CA THR A 290 -8.34 10.68 -14.84
C THR A 290 -8.85 9.38 -14.19
N VAL A 291 -8.02 8.34 -14.14
CA VAL A 291 -8.38 7.05 -13.52
C VAL A 291 -8.41 7.15 -12.01
N LEU A 292 -7.52 7.95 -11.42
CA LEU A 292 -7.41 8.11 -9.97
C LEU A 292 -8.45 9.07 -9.39
N ALA A 293 -8.92 10.05 -10.15
CA ALA A 293 -9.81 11.12 -9.68
C ALA A 293 -11.11 10.66 -8.98
N PRO A 294 -11.78 9.56 -9.39
CA PRO A 294 -12.97 9.06 -8.69
C PRO A 294 -12.64 8.27 -7.40
N LEU A 295 -11.37 7.97 -7.14
CA LEU A 295 -10.93 7.22 -5.96
C LEU A 295 -10.63 8.16 -4.80
N ASN A 296 -10.92 7.72 -3.59
CA ASN A 296 -10.63 8.45 -2.36
C ASN A 296 -9.87 7.58 -1.36
N GLY A 297 -9.51 8.13 -0.21
CA GLY A 297 -8.74 7.41 0.81
C GLY A 297 -9.39 6.11 1.30
N ASP A 298 -10.72 6.06 1.41
CA ASP A 298 -11.42 4.84 1.83
C ASP A 298 -11.30 3.74 0.77
N ILE A 299 -11.42 4.11 -0.51
CA ILE A 299 -11.25 3.17 -1.63
C ILE A 299 -9.79 2.72 -1.73
N PHE A 300 -8.83 3.63 -1.58
CA PHE A 300 -7.40 3.28 -1.55
C PHE A 300 -7.10 2.27 -0.43
N ASN A 301 -7.64 2.51 0.77
CA ASN A 301 -7.50 1.59 1.89
C ASN A 301 -8.18 0.24 1.63
N ALA A 302 -9.34 0.21 0.96
CA ALA A 302 -10.00 -1.03 0.59
C ALA A 302 -9.14 -1.88 -0.37
N ILE A 303 -8.57 -1.27 -1.43
CA ILE A 303 -7.67 -1.95 -2.37
C ILE A 303 -6.38 -2.41 -1.65
N MET A 304 -5.82 -1.60 -0.75
CA MET A 304 -4.64 -1.98 0.04
C MET A 304 -4.93 -3.19 0.94
N ASN A 305 -6.10 -3.23 1.58
CA ASN A 305 -6.51 -4.37 2.38
C ASN A 305 -6.68 -5.66 1.54
N GLU A 306 -7.15 -5.55 0.29
CA GLU A 306 -7.17 -6.70 -0.63
C GLU A 306 -5.74 -7.19 -0.93
N ALA A 307 -4.80 -6.27 -1.16
CA ALA A 307 -3.39 -6.62 -1.37
C ALA A 307 -2.79 -7.33 -0.14
N ILE A 308 -2.98 -6.78 1.07
CA ILE A 308 -2.52 -7.39 2.33
C ILE A 308 -3.09 -8.80 2.51
N ALA A 309 -4.38 -9.00 2.18
CA ALA A 309 -5.04 -10.30 2.35
C ALA A 309 -4.50 -11.42 1.45
N VAL A 310 -3.84 -11.06 0.34
CA VAL A 310 -3.31 -12.03 -0.64
C VAL A 310 -1.78 -12.05 -0.71
N GLN A 311 -1.10 -11.20 0.09
CA GLN A 311 0.37 -11.22 0.12
C GLN A 311 0.89 -12.58 0.61
N PRO A 312 2.01 -13.09 0.06
CA PRO A 312 2.57 -14.34 0.52
C PRO A 312 3.10 -14.19 1.96
N THR A 313 2.80 -15.16 2.80
CA THR A 313 3.52 -15.31 4.08
C THR A 313 4.94 -15.79 3.76
N ILE A 314 5.92 -15.02 4.19
CA ILE A 314 7.35 -15.31 3.96
C ILE A 314 7.79 -16.44 4.86
#